data_5d3bd6709391b3d18443abf8abd41d07
#
_entry.id   5d3bd6709391b3d18443abf8abd41d07
#
_cell.length_a   1.000
_cell.length_b   1.000
_cell.length_c   1.000
_cell.angle_alpha   90.00
_cell.angle_beta   90.00
_cell.angle_gamma   90.00
#
_symmetry.space_group_name_H-M   'P 1'
#
loop_
_entity.id
_entity.type
_entity.pdbx_description
1 polymer ?
#
loop_
_entity_poly.entity_id
_entity_poly.type
_entity_poly.pdbx_seq_one_letter_code
_entity_poly.pdbx_strand_id
1 'polypeptide(L)'
;ASQTDPRDIVGQAFDSLVFGDHPYGSSLDGTIESVTALTRDDILAAHQGALARDRLYVSAVGDITEAELAALLDSLLGDLPESGAPLPGNVAPNLPGGVKVADFATPQSIVAFAQPGIDRDDPDFFAAYILNHILGGGGFESRLMSEVREKRGLTYGVYSYLADKDAAQLWMGSVASANDRVAEAITVIRDEWDRIHTEGVTPEELENAKTYLTG
;
A
#
# COMPACT_ATOMS: atom_id res chain seq x y z
N ALA A 1 -16.48 -13.34 2.72
CA ALA A 1 -16.21 -12.34 3.75
C ALA A 1 -16.00 -10.96 3.11
N SER A 2 -15.22 -10.84 2.04
CA SER A 2 -14.88 -9.55 1.43
C SER A 2 -16.06 -8.75 0.85
N GLN A 3 -17.15 -9.40 0.47
CA GLN A 3 -18.33 -8.72 -0.10
C GLN A 3 -19.19 -7.96 0.94
N THR A 4 -18.90 -8.12 2.21
CA THR A 4 -19.65 -7.49 3.31
C THR A 4 -18.83 -6.51 4.15
N ASP A 5 -17.53 -6.41 3.90
CA ASP A 5 -16.65 -5.41 4.54
C ASP A 5 -16.49 -4.21 3.60
N PRO A 6 -16.89 -3.00 4.02
CA PRO A 6 -16.75 -1.81 3.19
C PRO A 6 -15.27 -1.45 2.87
N ARG A 7 -14.30 -1.90 3.68
CA ARG A 7 -12.88 -1.71 3.40
C ARG A 7 -12.42 -2.56 2.23
N ASP A 8 -12.85 -3.82 2.20
CA ASP A 8 -12.54 -4.72 1.09
C ASP A 8 -13.20 -4.23 -0.21
N ILE A 9 -14.45 -3.75 -0.12
CA ILE A 9 -15.18 -3.21 -1.27
C ILE A 9 -14.47 -1.99 -1.86
N VAL A 10 -14.06 -1.02 -1.03
CA VAL A 10 -13.33 0.17 -1.52
C VAL A 10 -11.95 -0.19 -2.05
N GLY A 11 -11.23 -1.10 -1.38
CA GLY A 11 -9.93 -1.58 -1.85
C GLY A 11 -10.02 -2.25 -3.21
N GLN A 12 -10.96 -3.18 -3.39
CA GLN A 12 -11.16 -3.86 -4.66
C GLN A 12 -11.61 -2.92 -5.78
N ALA A 13 -12.51 -1.97 -5.48
CA ALA A 13 -12.94 -0.96 -6.44
C ALA A 13 -11.79 -0.02 -6.84
N PHE A 14 -10.92 0.32 -5.89
CA PHE A 14 -9.72 1.12 -6.12
C PHE A 14 -8.70 0.36 -6.97
N ASP A 15 -8.33 -0.85 -6.59
CA ASP A 15 -7.33 -1.65 -7.29
C ASP A 15 -7.76 -1.95 -8.74
N SER A 16 -9.03 -2.33 -8.94
CA SER A 16 -9.59 -2.53 -10.28
C SER A 16 -9.58 -1.26 -11.14
N LEU A 17 -9.84 -0.10 -10.55
CA LEU A 17 -9.78 1.19 -11.26
C LEU A 17 -8.35 1.57 -11.66
N VAL A 18 -7.42 1.39 -10.73
CA VAL A 18 -6.03 1.85 -10.86
C VAL A 18 -5.20 0.92 -11.74
N PHE A 19 -5.39 -0.39 -11.62
CA PHE A 19 -4.53 -1.39 -12.25
C PHE A 19 -5.20 -2.17 -13.38
N GLY A 20 -6.53 -2.08 -13.55
CA GLY A 20 -7.25 -2.74 -14.64
C GLY A 20 -7.03 -4.25 -14.68
N ASP A 21 -6.57 -4.76 -15.82
CA ASP A 21 -6.32 -6.18 -16.04
C ASP A 21 -4.98 -6.69 -15.48
N HIS A 22 -4.14 -5.80 -14.93
CA HIS A 22 -2.92 -6.23 -14.27
C HIS A 22 -3.26 -7.03 -12.98
N PRO A 23 -2.45 -8.03 -12.56
CA PRO A 23 -2.70 -8.81 -11.34
C PRO A 23 -2.97 -7.97 -10.08
N TYR A 24 -2.40 -6.77 -9.98
CA TYR A 24 -2.70 -5.83 -8.89
C TYR A 24 -4.14 -5.31 -8.89
N GLY A 25 -4.85 -5.37 -10.01
CA GLY A 25 -6.28 -5.00 -10.11
C GLY A 25 -7.24 -6.09 -9.68
N SER A 26 -6.74 -7.30 -9.42
CA SER A 26 -7.54 -8.45 -8.98
C SER A 26 -7.55 -8.60 -7.46
N SER A 27 -8.60 -9.23 -6.93
CA SER A 27 -8.64 -9.59 -5.51
C SER A 27 -7.64 -10.68 -5.18
N LEU A 28 -6.86 -10.51 -4.12
CA LEU A 28 -5.95 -11.55 -3.60
C LEU A 28 -6.71 -12.78 -3.07
N ASP A 29 -7.97 -12.59 -2.64
CA ASP A 29 -8.83 -13.68 -2.15
C ASP A 29 -9.51 -14.45 -3.30
N GLY A 30 -9.43 -13.96 -4.52
CA GLY A 30 -10.17 -14.46 -5.66
C GLY A 30 -11.67 -14.16 -5.58
N THR A 31 -12.44 -14.83 -6.46
CA THR A 31 -13.91 -14.83 -6.45
C THR A 31 -14.43 -16.20 -6.02
N ILE A 32 -15.72 -16.28 -5.65
CA ILE A 32 -16.35 -17.57 -5.31
C ILE A 32 -16.19 -18.56 -6.47
N GLU A 33 -16.37 -18.08 -7.71
CA GLU A 33 -16.24 -18.88 -8.92
C GLU A 33 -14.80 -19.35 -9.12
N SER A 34 -13.81 -18.44 -9.04
CA SER A 34 -12.41 -18.79 -9.26
C SER A 34 -11.89 -19.75 -8.20
N VAL A 35 -12.22 -19.51 -6.92
CA VAL A 35 -11.80 -20.38 -5.81
C VAL A 35 -12.47 -21.76 -5.89
N THR A 36 -13.76 -21.81 -6.26
CA THR A 36 -14.48 -23.08 -6.42
C THR A 36 -13.96 -23.92 -7.60
N ALA A 37 -13.43 -23.26 -8.63
CA ALA A 37 -12.86 -23.93 -9.80
C ALA A 37 -11.44 -24.46 -9.58
N LEU A 38 -10.73 -24.04 -8.52
CA LEU A 38 -9.36 -24.48 -8.24
C LEU A 38 -9.24 -25.97 -8.04
N THR A 39 -8.28 -26.55 -8.71
CA THR A 39 -7.88 -27.95 -8.56
C THR A 39 -6.60 -28.08 -7.75
N ARG A 40 -6.28 -29.30 -7.34
CA ARG A 40 -4.97 -29.58 -6.70
C ARG A 40 -3.78 -29.25 -7.62
N ASP A 41 -3.95 -29.49 -8.92
CA ASP A 41 -2.89 -29.26 -9.91
C ASP A 41 -2.63 -27.75 -10.10
N ASP A 42 -3.67 -26.91 -10.03
CA ASP A 42 -3.50 -25.44 -10.05
C ASP A 42 -2.69 -24.96 -8.84
N ILE A 43 -2.96 -25.52 -7.66
CA ILE A 43 -2.24 -25.18 -6.43
C ILE A 43 -0.76 -25.61 -6.53
N LEU A 44 -0.51 -26.81 -7.07
CA LEU A 44 0.86 -27.28 -7.29
C LEU A 44 1.62 -26.42 -8.31
N ALA A 45 0.96 -26.04 -9.39
CA ALA A 45 1.54 -25.16 -10.40
C ALA A 45 1.87 -23.77 -9.81
N ALA A 46 0.95 -23.21 -9.04
CA ALA A 46 1.18 -21.94 -8.33
C ALA A 46 2.32 -22.02 -7.33
N HIS A 47 2.40 -23.10 -6.55
CA HIS A 47 3.49 -23.35 -5.61
C HIS A 47 4.85 -23.40 -6.33
N GLN A 48 4.97 -24.18 -7.39
CA GLN A 48 6.19 -24.29 -8.19
C GLN A 48 6.56 -23.00 -8.91
N GLY A 49 5.56 -22.24 -9.36
CA GLY A 49 5.75 -20.96 -10.02
C GLY A 49 6.19 -19.84 -9.06
N ALA A 50 5.70 -19.84 -7.83
CA ALA A 50 5.99 -18.81 -6.85
C ALA A 50 7.27 -19.08 -6.04
N LEU A 51 7.48 -20.35 -5.64
CA LEU A 51 8.64 -20.75 -4.82
C LEU A 51 9.74 -21.31 -5.71
N ALA A 52 10.67 -20.46 -6.11
CA ALA A 52 11.80 -20.80 -6.95
C ALA A 52 13.08 -20.12 -6.44
N ARG A 53 14.25 -20.71 -6.72
CA ARG A 53 15.54 -20.22 -6.20
C ARG A 53 15.95 -18.86 -6.75
N ASP A 54 15.50 -18.49 -7.94
CA ASP A 54 15.76 -17.19 -8.59
C ASP A 54 15.10 -15.99 -7.91
N ARG A 55 14.26 -16.21 -6.90
CA ARG A 55 13.50 -15.16 -6.21
C ARG A 55 13.49 -15.31 -4.69
N LEU A 56 14.48 -16.00 -4.14
CA LEU A 56 14.64 -16.16 -2.72
C LEU A 56 15.55 -15.09 -2.13
N TYR A 57 15.09 -14.47 -1.06
CA TYR A 57 15.88 -13.60 -0.20
C TYR A 57 15.93 -14.24 1.19
N VAL A 58 17.12 -14.55 1.68
CA VAL A 58 17.31 -15.22 2.96
C VAL A 58 18.10 -14.32 3.90
N SER A 59 17.55 -14.09 5.09
CA SER A 59 18.25 -13.43 6.18
C SER A 59 18.29 -14.35 7.39
N ALA A 60 19.45 -14.47 8.02
CA ALA A 60 19.62 -15.27 9.23
C ALA A 60 20.32 -14.44 10.31
N VAL A 61 19.77 -14.48 11.53
CA VAL A 61 20.33 -13.84 12.72
C VAL A 61 20.28 -14.82 13.88
N GLY A 62 21.42 -15.07 14.52
CA GLY A 62 21.50 -15.98 15.65
C GLY A 62 22.87 -16.63 15.78
N ASP A 63 22.97 -17.62 16.67
CA ASP A 63 24.16 -18.40 16.89
C ASP A 63 24.23 -19.56 15.85
N ILE A 64 24.61 -19.23 14.63
CA ILE A 64 24.70 -20.14 13.50
C ILE A 64 25.90 -19.73 12.63
N THR A 65 26.70 -20.69 12.22
CA THR A 65 27.82 -20.48 11.29
C THR A 65 27.35 -20.48 9.84
N GLU A 66 28.15 -19.89 8.95
CA GLU A 66 27.88 -19.91 7.50
C GLU A 66 27.71 -21.32 6.95
N ALA A 67 28.58 -22.28 7.39
CA ALA A 67 28.52 -23.66 6.94
C ALA A 67 27.25 -24.40 7.41
N GLU A 68 26.81 -24.15 8.64
CA GLU A 68 25.57 -24.73 9.17
C GLU A 68 24.36 -24.13 8.46
N LEU A 69 24.36 -22.80 8.22
CA LEU A 69 23.28 -22.11 7.45
C LEU A 69 23.22 -22.67 6.02
N ALA A 70 24.36 -22.82 5.33
CA ALA A 70 24.38 -23.35 3.98
C ALA A 70 23.78 -24.76 3.91
N ALA A 71 24.21 -25.68 4.82
CA ALA A 71 23.67 -27.03 4.90
C ALA A 71 22.15 -27.05 5.21
N LEU A 72 21.69 -26.15 6.07
CA LEU A 72 20.27 -26.00 6.39
C LEU A 72 19.47 -25.51 5.16
N LEU A 73 19.96 -24.50 4.45
CA LEU A 73 19.34 -23.97 3.25
C LEU A 73 19.30 -25.00 2.13
N ASP A 74 20.36 -25.73 1.89
CA ASP A 74 20.40 -26.83 0.91
C ASP A 74 19.35 -27.90 1.24
N SER A 75 19.21 -28.23 2.52
CA SER A 75 18.20 -29.20 2.96
C SER A 75 16.78 -28.74 2.83
N LEU A 76 16.52 -27.45 3.05
CA LEU A 76 15.16 -26.87 3.03
C LEU A 76 14.73 -26.42 1.64
N LEU A 77 15.63 -25.89 0.84
CA LEU A 77 15.34 -25.16 -0.38
C LEU A 77 15.96 -25.78 -1.63
N GLY A 78 16.84 -26.79 -1.46
CA GLY A 78 17.56 -27.41 -2.56
C GLY A 78 16.69 -28.05 -3.63
N ASP A 79 15.52 -28.57 -3.24
CA ASP A 79 14.55 -29.20 -4.14
C ASP A 79 13.63 -28.19 -4.86
N LEU A 80 13.74 -26.88 -4.56
CA LEU A 80 12.97 -25.87 -5.25
C LEU A 80 13.42 -25.73 -6.73
N PRO A 81 12.49 -25.41 -7.65
CA PRO A 81 12.84 -25.10 -9.03
C PRO A 81 13.91 -24.01 -9.11
N GLU A 82 14.76 -24.08 -10.13
CA GLU A 82 15.78 -23.06 -10.37
C GLU A 82 15.13 -21.70 -10.73
N SER A 83 14.06 -21.74 -11.55
CA SER A 83 13.34 -20.54 -11.97
C SER A 83 11.84 -20.72 -11.78
N GLY A 84 11.17 -19.67 -11.32
CA GLY A 84 9.73 -19.63 -11.14
C GLY A 84 8.97 -19.15 -12.40
N ALA A 85 7.66 -19.00 -12.25
CA ALA A 85 6.83 -18.41 -13.29
C ALA A 85 7.24 -16.95 -13.57
N PRO A 86 7.05 -16.45 -14.82
CA PRO A 86 7.32 -15.03 -15.11
C PRO A 86 6.60 -14.12 -14.13
N LEU A 87 7.31 -13.11 -13.63
CA LEU A 87 6.71 -12.06 -12.80
C LEU A 87 5.91 -11.10 -13.69
N PRO A 88 4.82 -10.50 -13.16
CA PRO A 88 4.11 -9.44 -13.88
C PRO A 88 5.04 -8.31 -14.25
N GLY A 89 4.85 -7.73 -15.44
CA GLY A 89 5.60 -6.54 -15.84
C GLY A 89 5.11 -5.28 -15.16
N ASN A 90 5.86 -4.18 -15.30
CA ASN A 90 5.47 -2.88 -14.77
C ASN A 90 4.14 -2.40 -15.36
N VAL A 91 3.34 -1.77 -14.53
CA VAL A 91 2.06 -1.16 -14.93
C VAL A 91 2.03 0.31 -14.51
N ALA A 92 1.65 1.18 -15.45
CA ALA A 92 1.37 2.57 -15.12
C ALA A 92 0.00 2.67 -14.43
N PRO A 93 -0.08 3.22 -13.20
CA PRO A 93 -1.34 3.39 -12.52
C PRO A 93 -2.31 4.29 -13.32
N ASN A 94 -3.54 3.83 -13.52
CA ASN A 94 -4.59 4.63 -14.14
C ASN A 94 -5.24 5.53 -13.08
N LEU A 95 -4.90 6.80 -13.09
CA LEU A 95 -5.35 7.81 -12.13
C LEU A 95 -6.14 8.92 -12.86
N PRO A 96 -7.39 8.66 -13.28
CA PRO A 96 -8.16 9.60 -14.10
C PRO A 96 -8.62 10.85 -13.35
N GLY A 97 -8.39 10.91 -12.04
CA GLY A 97 -8.93 11.94 -11.16
C GLY A 97 -10.41 11.75 -10.84
N GLY A 98 -10.96 12.69 -10.06
CA GLY A 98 -12.36 12.66 -9.66
C GLY A 98 -12.66 11.75 -8.46
N VAL A 99 -13.92 11.36 -8.32
CA VAL A 99 -14.41 10.50 -7.23
C VAL A 99 -15.26 9.38 -7.83
N LYS A 100 -14.96 8.14 -7.49
CA LYS A 100 -15.81 6.97 -7.77
C LYS A 100 -16.45 6.52 -6.47
N VAL A 101 -17.77 6.35 -6.49
CA VAL A 101 -18.53 5.88 -5.33
C VAL A 101 -18.95 4.44 -5.57
N ALA A 102 -18.62 3.57 -4.60
CA ALA A 102 -19.22 2.24 -4.46
C ALA A 102 -20.32 2.34 -3.39
N ASP A 103 -21.56 2.15 -3.79
CA ASP A 103 -22.70 2.27 -2.88
C ASP A 103 -22.79 1.06 -1.94
N PHE A 104 -22.76 1.33 -0.64
CA PHE A 104 -22.86 0.31 0.39
C PHE A 104 -23.50 0.88 1.66
N ALA A 105 -24.49 0.18 2.21
CA ALA A 105 -25.20 0.62 3.40
C ALA A 105 -24.33 0.48 4.67
N THR A 106 -23.67 1.55 5.03
CA THR A 106 -22.79 1.64 6.21
C THR A 106 -22.89 3.03 6.87
N PRO A 107 -22.72 3.15 8.18
CA PRO A 107 -22.80 4.46 8.87
C PRO A 107 -21.60 5.37 8.59
N GLN A 108 -20.52 4.86 8.01
CA GLN A 108 -19.31 5.61 7.68
C GLN A 108 -18.88 5.34 6.25
N SER A 109 -18.53 6.38 5.52
CA SER A 109 -17.85 6.26 4.23
C SER A 109 -16.35 6.00 4.45
N ILE A 110 -15.83 5.01 3.72
CA ILE A 110 -14.39 4.74 3.65
C ILE A 110 -13.89 5.26 2.31
N VAL A 111 -12.81 6.01 2.35
CA VAL A 111 -12.20 6.62 1.17
C VAL A 111 -10.77 6.13 1.03
N ALA A 112 -10.42 5.63 -0.14
CA ALA A 112 -9.04 5.45 -0.58
C ALA A 112 -8.73 6.49 -1.64
N PHE A 113 -7.55 7.08 -1.60
CA PHE A 113 -7.10 8.07 -2.56
C PHE A 113 -5.61 7.83 -2.91
N ALA A 114 -5.21 8.23 -4.10
CA ALA A 114 -3.83 8.12 -4.53
C ALA A 114 -3.45 9.13 -5.59
N GLN A 115 -2.14 9.30 -5.74
CA GLN A 115 -1.46 9.94 -6.85
C GLN A 115 -0.25 9.09 -7.27
N PRO A 116 0.44 9.41 -8.38
CA PRO A 116 1.71 8.77 -8.70
C PRO A 116 2.68 8.85 -7.52
N GLY A 117 3.32 7.73 -7.21
CA GLY A 117 4.34 7.61 -6.18
C GLY A 117 5.75 7.76 -6.75
N ILE A 118 6.72 7.26 -6.00
CA ILE A 118 8.14 7.31 -6.31
C ILE A 118 8.74 5.91 -6.12
N ASP A 119 9.66 5.53 -6.99
CA ASP A 119 10.38 4.27 -6.89
C ASP A 119 11.32 4.26 -5.67
N ARG A 120 11.51 3.09 -5.08
CA ARG A 120 12.41 2.90 -3.93
C ARG A 120 13.85 3.24 -4.24
N ASP A 121 14.27 2.99 -5.48
CA ASP A 121 15.63 3.24 -5.96
C ASP A 121 15.83 4.67 -6.50
N ASP A 122 14.77 5.48 -6.52
CA ASP A 122 14.87 6.89 -6.90
C ASP A 122 15.72 7.67 -5.88
N PRO A 123 16.67 8.51 -6.30
CA PRO A 123 17.51 9.30 -5.41
C PRO A 123 16.73 10.22 -4.47
N ASP A 124 15.52 10.63 -4.84
CA ASP A 124 14.64 11.48 -4.03
C ASP A 124 13.68 10.68 -3.12
N PHE A 125 13.77 9.34 -3.09
CA PHE A 125 12.87 8.51 -2.29
C PHE A 125 12.83 8.91 -0.81
N PHE A 126 13.99 9.14 -0.18
CA PHE A 126 14.02 9.53 1.23
C PHE A 126 13.47 10.94 1.49
N ALA A 127 13.59 11.85 0.52
CA ALA A 127 12.94 13.15 0.60
C ALA A 127 11.41 12.99 0.56
N ALA A 128 10.88 12.16 -0.36
CA ALA A 128 9.46 11.83 -0.43
C ALA A 128 8.97 11.08 0.83
N TYR A 129 9.79 10.22 1.40
CA TYR A 129 9.48 9.50 2.64
C TYR A 129 9.31 10.45 3.84
N ILE A 130 10.23 11.41 4.00
CA ILE A 130 10.13 12.45 5.03
C ILE A 130 8.91 13.33 4.79
N LEU A 131 8.67 13.72 3.54
CA LEU A 131 7.51 14.51 3.16
C LEU A 131 6.19 13.79 3.49
N ASN A 132 6.11 12.50 3.17
CA ASN A 132 4.96 11.67 3.54
C ASN A 132 4.80 11.57 5.06
N HIS A 133 5.89 11.42 5.80
CA HIS A 133 5.85 11.39 7.27
C HIS A 133 5.19 12.66 7.82
N ILE A 134 5.59 13.84 7.34
CA ILE A 134 5.01 15.13 7.76
C ILE A 134 3.53 15.24 7.34
N LEU A 135 3.18 14.82 6.11
CA LEU A 135 1.82 14.95 5.60
C LEU A 135 0.83 14.03 6.32
N GLY A 136 1.08 12.72 6.33
CA GLY A 136 0.11 11.75 6.84
C GLY A 136 0.69 10.44 7.40
N GLY A 137 2.02 10.24 7.29
CA GLY A 137 2.70 9.04 7.77
C GLY A 137 3.18 9.10 9.23
N GLY A 138 3.28 10.30 9.81
CA GLY A 138 3.79 10.55 11.15
C GLY A 138 2.78 10.36 12.30
N GLY A 139 1.71 9.62 12.07
CA GLY A 139 0.70 9.38 13.10
C GLY A 139 0.03 10.68 13.56
N PHE A 140 -0.14 10.86 14.88
CA PHE A 140 -0.85 12.00 15.47
C PHE A 140 -0.23 13.37 15.18
N GLU A 141 1.06 13.44 14.91
CA GLU A 141 1.77 14.68 14.65
C GLU A 141 1.73 15.11 13.16
N SER A 142 1.16 14.26 12.29
CA SER A 142 1.04 14.59 10.88
C SER A 142 0.01 15.69 10.61
N ARG A 143 0.20 16.44 9.52
CA ARG A 143 -0.71 17.51 9.10
C ARG A 143 -2.14 17.01 8.91
N LEU A 144 -2.32 15.86 8.25
CA LEU A 144 -3.65 15.28 8.04
C LEU A 144 -4.35 14.94 9.36
N MET A 145 -3.64 14.36 10.33
CA MET A 145 -4.23 14.07 11.63
C MET A 145 -4.61 15.35 12.37
N SER A 146 -3.76 16.35 12.37
CA SER A 146 -4.03 17.65 12.98
C SER A 146 -5.25 18.33 12.32
N GLU A 147 -5.29 18.42 10.99
CA GLU A 147 -6.32 19.20 10.29
C GLU A 147 -7.67 18.48 10.20
N VAL A 148 -7.67 17.18 9.92
CA VAL A 148 -8.91 16.42 9.69
C VAL A 148 -9.50 15.90 10.99
N ARG A 149 -8.64 15.39 11.90
CA ARG A 149 -9.09 14.80 13.17
C ARG A 149 -9.16 15.81 14.30
N GLU A 150 -8.03 16.42 14.67
CA GLU A 150 -7.95 17.21 15.91
C GLU A 150 -8.72 18.52 15.82
N LYS A 151 -8.53 19.28 14.74
CA LYS A 151 -9.15 20.58 14.57
C LYS A 151 -10.63 20.51 14.18
N ARG A 152 -11.04 19.47 13.44
CA ARG A 152 -12.38 19.38 12.84
C ARG A 152 -13.20 18.17 13.28
N GLY A 153 -12.60 17.16 13.89
CA GLY A 153 -13.31 15.97 14.36
C GLY A 153 -14.00 15.18 13.23
N LEU A 154 -13.43 15.19 12.00
CA LEU A 154 -14.05 14.58 10.83
C LEU A 154 -13.82 13.08 10.75
N THR A 155 -12.82 12.58 11.46
CA THR A 155 -12.40 11.17 11.45
C THR A 155 -11.77 10.76 12.78
N TYR A 156 -11.67 9.46 13.00
CA TYR A 156 -10.79 8.90 14.04
C TYR A 156 -9.36 8.69 13.54
N GLY A 157 -9.16 8.61 12.24
CA GLY A 157 -7.84 8.45 11.65
C GLY A 157 -7.82 8.71 10.15
N VAL A 158 -6.79 9.40 9.72
CA VAL A 158 -6.43 9.65 8.32
C VAL A 158 -4.93 9.49 8.19
N TYR A 159 -4.49 8.85 7.11
CA TYR A 159 -3.06 8.61 6.89
C TYR A 159 -2.73 8.57 5.41
N SER A 160 -1.45 8.78 5.13
CA SER A 160 -0.87 8.57 3.81
C SER A 160 0.41 7.73 3.89
N TYR A 161 0.77 7.08 2.81
CA TYR A 161 1.96 6.23 2.71
C TYR A 161 2.42 6.09 1.26
N LEU A 162 3.71 5.86 1.09
CA LEU A 162 4.28 5.49 -0.19
C LEU A 162 4.07 3.98 -0.38
N ALA A 163 3.29 3.60 -1.38
CA ALA A 163 3.06 2.22 -1.78
C ALA A 163 4.03 1.89 -2.92
N ASP A 164 5.19 1.40 -2.52
CA ASP A 164 6.26 0.97 -3.42
C ASP A 164 6.08 -0.52 -3.72
N LYS A 165 5.33 -0.81 -4.79
CA LYS A 165 5.10 -2.17 -5.28
C LYS A 165 6.13 -2.46 -6.37
N ASP A 166 6.52 -3.72 -6.53
CA ASP A 166 7.51 -4.14 -7.54
C ASP A 166 7.17 -3.66 -8.97
N ALA A 167 5.89 -3.59 -9.32
CA ALA A 167 5.44 -3.24 -10.67
C ALA A 167 4.75 -1.87 -10.77
N ALA A 168 4.58 -1.13 -9.68
CA ALA A 168 3.95 0.20 -9.69
C ALA A 168 4.22 0.97 -8.40
N GLN A 169 4.29 2.29 -8.48
CA GLN A 169 4.50 3.17 -7.34
C GLN A 169 3.32 4.12 -7.18
N LEU A 170 2.78 4.20 -5.97
CA LEU A 170 1.70 5.12 -5.61
C LEU A 170 2.03 5.86 -4.31
N TRP A 171 1.54 7.08 -4.21
CA TRP A 171 1.39 7.74 -2.93
C TRP A 171 -0.09 7.68 -2.56
N MET A 172 -0.39 6.87 -1.57
CA MET A 172 -1.75 6.52 -1.20
C MET A 172 -2.14 7.10 0.15
N GLY A 173 -3.43 7.17 0.38
CA GLY A 173 -3.96 7.46 1.70
C GLY A 173 -5.39 6.94 1.86
N SER A 174 -5.86 6.99 3.10
CA SER A 174 -7.19 6.54 3.44
C SER A 174 -7.76 7.33 4.61
N VAL A 175 -9.08 7.49 4.61
CA VAL A 175 -9.85 8.08 5.70
C VAL A 175 -11.21 7.40 5.83
N ALA A 176 -11.69 7.24 7.06
CA ALA A 176 -13.07 6.85 7.34
C ALA A 176 -13.77 8.01 8.06
N SER A 177 -14.92 8.43 7.55
CA SER A 177 -15.69 9.57 8.09
C SER A 177 -17.18 9.29 8.06
N ALA A 178 -17.95 9.96 8.90
CA ALA A 178 -19.40 9.89 8.84
C ALA A 178 -19.91 10.32 7.44
N ASN A 179 -20.99 9.69 6.96
CA ASN A 179 -21.48 9.88 5.61
C ASN A 179 -21.82 11.35 5.27
N ASP A 180 -22.29 12.10 6.25
CA ASP A 180 -22.61 13.53 6.13
C ASP A 180 -21.40 14.46 6.24
N ARG A 181 -20.24 13.93 6.66
CA ARG A 181 -19.00 14.68 6.87
C ARG A 181 -17.87 14.32 5.89
N VAL A 182 -18.01 13.22 5.14
CA VAL A 182 -16.94 12.72 4.27
C VAL A 182 -16.53 13.72 3.19
N ALA A 183 -17.46 14.48 2.63
CA ALA A 183 -17.15 15.49 1.62
C ALA A 183 -16.25 16.61 2.18
N GLU A 184 -16.50 17.07 3.41
CA GLU A 184 -15.63 18.00 4.11
C GLU A 184 -14.25 17.42 4.37
N ALA A 185 -14.18 16.15 4.83
CA ALA A 185 -12.91 15.46 5.06
C ALA A 185 -12.07 15.39 3.77
N ILE A 186 -12.67 15.02 2.64
CA ILE A 186 -11.97 14.98 1.33
C ILE A 186 -11.45 16.37 0.95
N THR A 187 -12.25 17.42 1.17
CA THR A 187 -11.83 18.80 0.88
C THR A 187 -10.61 19.19 1.70
N VAL A 188 -10.63 18.97 3.02
CA VAL A 188 -9.49 19.28 3.90
C VAL A 188 -8.25 18.49 3.53
N ILE A 189 -8.39 17.21 3.16
CA ILE A 189 -7.26 16.41 2.68
C ILE A 189 -6.65 17.00 1.42
N ARG A 190 -7.45 17.41 0.45
CA ARG A 190 -6.98 18.05 -0.78
C ARG A 190 -6.29 19.38 -0.50
N ASP A 191 -6.87 20.20 0.36
CA ASP A 191 -6.30 21.51 0.74
C ASP A 191 -4.91 21.31 1.38
N GLU A 192 -4.72 20.30 2.25
CA GLU A 192 -3.42 20.00 2.83
C GLU A 192 -2.41 19.46 1.80
N TRP A 193 -2.87 18.67 0.85
CA TRP A 193 -2.06 18.19 -0.27
C TRP A 193 -1.60 19.33 -1.16
N ASP A 194 -2.50 20.26 -1.50
CA ASP A 194 -2.19 21.45 -2.27
C ASP A 194 -1.28 22.41 -1.50
N ARG A 195 -1.47 22.53 -0.19
CA ARG A 195 -0.65 23.37 0.68
C ARG A 195 0.79 22.85 0.74
N ILE A 196 0.99 21.55 0.95
CA ILE A 196 2.35 20.98 1.01
C ILE A 196 3.05 21.07 -0.36
N HIS A 197 2.30 20.99 -1.46
CA HIS A 197 2.83 21.17 -2.81
C HIS A 197 3.26 22.62 -3.07
N THR A 198 2.48 23.59 -2.62
CA THR A 198 2.69 25.03 -2.93
C THR A 198 3.63 25.71 -1.95
N GLU A 199 3.55 25.39 -0.67
CA GLU A 199 4.28 26.07 0.41
C GLU A 199 5.46 25.22 0.93
N GLY A 200 5.47 23.92 0.64
CA GLY A 200 6.44 22.97 1.17
C GLY A 200 6.24 22.67 2.64
N VAL A 201 7.32 22.35 3.33
CA VAL A 201 7.38 22.07 4.78
C VAL A 201 8.16 23.15 5.49
N THR A 202 7.83 23.43 6.75
CA THR A 202 8.58 24.35 7.56
C THR A 202 9.92 23.73 8.05
N PRO A 203 10.93 24.55 8.39
CA PRO A 203 12.17 24.03 8.99
C PRO A 203 11.91 23.20 10.26
N GLU A 204 10.93 23.59 11.08
CA GLU A 204 10.58 22.89 12.31
C GLU A 204 9.97 21.51 12.02
N GLU A 205 9.03 21.40 11.08
CA GLU A 205 8.46 20.11 10.66
C GLU A 205 9.54 19.16 10.12
N LEU A 206 10.48 19.71 9.33
CA LEU A 206 11.57 18.92 8.78
C LEU A 206 12.50 18.38 9.88
N GLU A 207 12.90 19.21 10.83
CA GLU A 207 13.78 18.80 11.93
C GLU A 207 13.08 17.80 12.89
N ASN A 208 11.80 18.02 13.18
CA ASN A 208 11.02 17.09 13.99
C ASN A 208 10.91 15.72 13.30
N ALA A 209 10.58 15.70 11.99
CA ALA A 209 10.50 14.47 11.22
C ALA A 209 11.84 13.72 11.16
N LYS A 210 12.95 14.42 10.93
CA LYS A 210 14.30 13.82 10.96
C LYS A 210 14.62 13.23 12.33
N THR A 211 14.40 14.00 13.39
CA THR A 211 14.65 13.53 14.78
C THR A 211 13.85 12.27 15.08
N TYR A 212 12.55 12.23 14.73
CA TYR A 212 11.73 11.07 14.95
C TYR A 212 12.20 9.83 14.17
N LEU A 213 12.58 10.02 12.90
CA LEU A 213 12.96 8.91 12.01
C LEU A 213 14.38 8.37 12.26
N THR A 214 15.23 9.15 12.89
CA THR A 214 16.63 8.73 13.15
C THR A 214 16.91 8.30 14.60
N GLY A 215 15.99 8.54 15.52
CA GLY A 215 16.08 8.15 16.94
C GLY A 215 16.66 9.26 17.80
#